data_86ec83824f661275f411ac980ce3fa88
#
_entry.id   86ec83824f661275f411ac980ce3fa88
#
_cell.length_a   1.000
_cell.length_b   1.000
_cell.length_c   1.000
_cell.angle_alpha   90.00
_cell.angle_beta   90.00
_cell.angle_gamma   90.00
#
_symmetry.space_group_name_H-M   'P 1'
#
loop_
_entity.id
_entity.type
_entity.pdbx_description
1 polymer ?
#
loop_
_entity_poly.entity_id
_entity_poly.type
_entity_poly.pdbx_seq_one_letter_code
_entity_poly.pdbx_strand_id
1 'polypeptide(L)'
;MSRSGNAGSSRRDRRKRSGRPSGGPHRQGPADEPALSPELVEGACPELVEGSKGAIIIFAKAPAPGEVKTRMCPPLAPDEAASLHGSLVMDAVERTRSLRGVDIFLACSPGMDHPFFQTLAARHRIRLCDQVGADLGQCMDHALTAAFNRGYAHALLVGTDIPNLAARHYQRAKALLQTTDVVLGPTEDGGYYLVGAKHPVPELFADISWSTGEVLAQSRARADRAGLVVGLLDPERDLDTFDDVRAFLREDAGRKTLPTRTGNVLHTLIQRHGNSSPE
;
A
#
# COMPACT_ATOMS: atom_id res chain seq x y z
N MET A 1 -10.72 31.20 68.10
CA MET A 1 -12.09 31.53 68.50
C MET A 1 -12.95 30.48 67.91
N SER A 2 -13.24 29.48 68.61
CA SER A 2 -14.47 29.15 69.39
C SER A 2 -15.53 28.59 68.49
N ARG A 3 -15.85 27.42 68.58
CA ARG A 3 -16.55 26.45 69.48
C ARG A 3 -17.70 25.85 68.66
N SER A 4 -17.75 24.56 68.55
CA SER A 4 -18.48 23.56 69.39
C SER A 4 -19.96 23.49 69.00
N GLY A 5 -20.57 22.41 68.92
CA GLY A 5 -20.68 21.16 69.60
C GLY A 5 -21.96 20.49 69.11
N ASN A 6 -21.97 19.26 69.16
CA ASN A 6 -22.57 18.29 70.10
C ASN A 6 -23.91 17.71 69.59
N ALA A 7 -24.01 16.45 69.27
CA ALA A 7 -24.33 15.29 70.10
C ALA A 7 -25.82 14.93 70.26
N GLY A 8 -26.14 13.69 70.18
CA GLY A 8 -27.30 13.04 70.79
C GLY A 8 -27.99 12.06 69.82
N SER A 9 -27.69 10.77 69.78
CA SER A 9 -28.02 9.67 70.72
C SER A 9 -29.49 9.29 70.68
N SER A 10 -29.76 8.05 70.36
CA SER A 10 -30.48 7.06 71.17
C SER A 10 -31.43 6.17 70.35
N ARG A 11 -31.08 4.94 70.12
CA ARG A 11 -31.52 3.67 70.72
C ARG A 11 -32.96 3.19 70.46
N ARG A 12 -32.97 1.88 70.02
CA ARG A 12 -33.89 0.76 70.33
C ARG A 12 -35.23 0.74 69.56
N ASP A 13 -35.83 -0.37 69.16
CA ASP A 13 -35.74 -1.78 69.56
C ASP A 13 -36.55 -2.63 68.56
N ARG A 14 -36.14 -3.88 68.35
CA ARG A 14 -36.81 -5.12 68.04
C ARG A 14 -38.30 -5.14 67.61
N ARG A 15 -38.63 -5.92 66.55
CA ARG A 15 -39.27 -7.24 66.67
C ARG A 15 -39.58 -7.90 65.31
N LYS A 16 -39.36 -9.21 65.32
CA LYS A 16 -39.66 -10.25 64.38
C LYS A 16 -41.12 -10.29 63.87
N ARG A 17 -41.34 -10.73 62.62
CA ARG A 17 -42.18 -11.87 62.20
C ARG A 17 -42.21 -12.06 60.70
N SER A 18 -41.80 -13.20 60.29
CA SER A 18 -42.36 -14.28 59.43
C SER A 18 -43.46 -13.91 58.44
N GLY A 19 -43.23 -14.25 57.15
CA GLY A 19 -44.28 -14.41 56.15
C GLY A 19 -43.74 -14.47 54.72
N ARG A 20 -43.59 -15.67 54.17
CA ARG A 20 -43.54 -15.98 52.73
C ARG A 20 -44.97 -16.33 52.30
N PRO A 21 -45.31 -16.50 50.98
CA PRO A 21 -44.70 -16.10 49.69
C PRO A 21 -45.74 -15.52 48.71
N SER A 22 -45.36 -14.95 47.60
CA SER A 22 -46.04 -15.20 46.32
C SER A 22 -45.32 -14.47 45.17
N GLY A 23 -45.22 -15.15 44.06
CA GLY A 23 -44.39 -14.81 42.90
C GLY A 23 -44.93 -13.63 42.05
N GLY A 24 -44.06 -13.02 41.39
CA GLY A 24 -44.29 -12.07 40.30
C GLY A 24 -43.06 -12.07 39.38
N PRO A 25 -43.22 -11.78 38.10
CA PRO A 25 -42.30 -12.25 37.06
C PRO A 25 -41.01 -11.48 36.99
N HIS A 26 -39.93 -12.21 36.76
CA HIS A 26 -38.60 -11.74 36.45
C HIS A 26 -38.63 -10.79 35.22
N ARG A 27 -38.30 -9.54 35.43
CA ARG A 27 -37.78 -8.67 34.39
C ARG A 27 -36.31 -9.04 34.17
N GLN A 28 -36.04 -9.63 33.01
CA GLN A 28 -34.69 -9.79 32.50
C GLN A 28 -34.11 -8.39 32.26
N GLY A 29 -33.02 -8.05 32.93
CA GLY A 29 -32.16 -6.91 32.60
C GLY A 29 -31.47 -7.15 31.24
N PRO A 30 -30.96 -6.10 30.60
CA PRO A 30 -30.28 -6.26 29.33
C PRO A 30 -29.05 -7.15 29.50
N ALA A 31 -28.93 -8.11 28.59
CA ALA A 31 -27.81 -9.01 28.48
C ALA A 31 -26.50 -8.18 28.38
N ASP A 32 -25.52 -8.53 29.20
CA ASP A 32 -24.12 -8.07 29.02
C ASP A 32 -23.68 -8.44 27.62
N GLU A 33 -23.50 -7.43 26.77
CA GLU A 33 -22.73 -7.57 25.55
C GLU A 33 -21.30 -7.96 25.94
N PRO A 34 -20.74 -9.02 25.36
CA PRO A 34 -19.32 -9.30 25.56
C PRO A 34 -18.52 -8.14 24.99
N ALA A 35 -17.76 -7.47 25.85
CA ALA A 35 -16.76 -6.52 25.48
C ALA A 35 -15.82 -7.20 24.45
N LEU A 36 -15.89 -6.76 23.19
CA LEU A 36 -14.91 -7.07 22.18
C LEU A 36 -13.58 -6.49 22.65
N SER A 37 -12.73 -7.36 23.17
CA SER A 37 -11.32 -7.04 23.36
C SER A 37 -10.75 -6.65 22.01
N PRO A 38 -10.13 -5.49 21.87
CA PRO A 38 -9.36 -5.19 20.66
C PRO A 38 -8.07 -6.01 20.74
N GLU A 39 -8.09 -7.23 20.25
CA GLU A 39 -6.87 -7.87 19.82
C GLU A 39 -6.35 -7.03 18.67
N LEU A 40 -5.33 -6.24 18.95
CA LEU A 40 -4.47 -5.57 18.00
C LEU A 40 -3.88 -6.65 17.11
N VAL A 41 -4.51 -6.86 15.95
CA VAL A 41 -3.92 -7.64 14.88
C VAL A 41 -2.76 -6.80 14.33
N GLU A 42 -1.55 -7.11 14.80
CA GLU A 42 -0.30 -6.63 14.21
C GLU A 42 -0.38 -6.76 12.70
N GLY A 43 -0.33 -5.64 11.97
CA GLY A 43 -0.04 -5.41 10.55
C GLY A 43 -0.25 -6.54 9.52
N ALA A 44 -1.07 -7.53 9.78
CA ALA A 44 -1.26 -8.68 8.92
C ALA A 44 -2.20 -8.35 7.76
N CYS A 45 -1.74 -8.51 6.53
CA CYS A 45 -2.60 -8.52 5.35
C CYS A 45 -3.80 -9.47 5.55
N PRO A 46 -5.00 -9.12 5.06
CA PRO A 46 -6.21 -9.93 5.26
C PRO A 46 -6.10 -11.34 4.66
N GLU A 47 -6.87 -12.28 5.21
CA GLU A 47 -6.89 -13.69 4.84
C GLU A 47 -7.18 -13.94 3.36
N LEU A 48 -6.68 -15.08 2.86
CA LEU A 48 -6.82 -15.55 1.47
C LEU A 48 -8.26 -15.80 1.06
N VAL A 49 -8.58 -15.44 -0.18
CA VAL A 49 -9.74 -15.98 -0.90
C VAL A 49 -9.28 -17.24 -1.64
N GLU A 50 -9.95 -18.37 -1.36
CA GLU A 50 -9.70 -19.65 -2.04
C GLU A 50 -9.71 -19.47 -3.58
N GLY A 51 -8.67 -19.96 -4.26
CA GLY A 51 -8.59 -20.01 -5.72
C GLY A 51 -7.65 -19.03 -6.40
N SER A 52 -7.04 -18.09 -5.70
CA SER A 52 -6.05 -17.20 -6.31
C SER A 52 -4.68 -17.87 -6.42
N LYS A 53 -4.13 -17.90 -7.64
CA LYS A 53 -2.82 -18.51 -7.91
C LYS A 53 -1.67 -17.50 -7.88
N GLY A 54 -1.95 -16.21 -7.86
CA GLY A 54 -0.96 -15.15 -7.84
C GLY A 54 -1.40 -13.94 -7.02
N ALA A 55 -0.42 -13.13 -6.57
CA ALA A 55 -0.64 -11.87 -5.90
C ALA A 55 -0.03 -10.72 -6.71
N ILE A 56 -0.70 -9.57 -6.73
CA ILE A 56 -0.13 -8.29 -7.16
C ILE A 56 -0.15 -7.35 -5.98
N ILE A 57 1.02 -6.82 -5.64
CA ILE A 57 1.24 -5.92 -4.53
C ILE A 57 1.62 -4.55 -5.09
N ILE A 58 0.77 -3.56 -4.93
CA ILE A 58 1.03 -2.19 -5.37
C ILE A 58 1.64 -1.44 -4.20
N PHE A 59 2.87 -0.97 -4.34
CA PHE A 59 3.50 -0.10 -3.34
C PHE A 59 3.08 1.34 -3.59
N ALA A 60 2.44 1.96 -2.60
CA ALA A 60 1.98 3.34 -2.70
C ALA A 60 2.29 4.13 -1.43
N LYS A 61 2.71 5.37 -1.63
CA LYS A 61 2.78 6.39 -0.59
C LYS A 61 1.51 7.25 -0.61
N ALA A 62 1.07 7.74 0.54
CA ALA A 62 -0.06 8.66 0.59
C ALA A 62 0.29 9.98 -0.12
N PRO A 63 -0.64 10.61 -0.84
CA PRO A 63 -0.38 11.85 -1.60
C PRO A 63 -0.34 13.07 -0.68
N ALA A 64 0.68 13.16 0.18
CA ALA A 64 0.89 14.29 1.08
C ALA A 64 1.77 15.35 0.40
N PRO A 65 1.34 16.64 0.34
CA PRO A 65 2.13 17.73 -0.22
C PRO A 65 3.50 17.85 0.47
N GLY A 66 4.56 17.98 -0.34
CA GLY A 66 5.93 18.06 0.16
C GLY A 66 6.58 16.73 0.53
N GLU A 67 5.83 15.61 0.52
CA GLU A 67 6.35 14.29 0.83
C GLU A 67 6.45 13.35 -0.38
N VAL A 68 5.75 13.68 -1.48
CA VAL A 68 5.75 12.89 -2.71
C VAL A 68 6.14 13.76 -3.90
N LYS A 69 6.84 13.17 -4.89
CA LYS A 69 7.26 13.84 -6.13
C LYS A 69 7.99 15.17 -5.90
N THR A 70 8.77 15.26 -4.83
CA THR A 70 9.50 16.48 -4.42
C THR A 70 10.49 16.95 -5.49
N ARG A 71 11.03 16.04 -6.32
CA ARG A 71 11.90 16.36 -7.47
C ARG A 71 11.17 17.05 -8.62
N MET A 72 9.84 17.10 -8.59
CA MET A 72 9.04 17.90 -9.52
C MET A 72 8.84 19.35 -9.03
N CYS A 73 9.24 19.67 -7.82
CA CYS A 73 9.07 20.96 -7.17
C CYS A 73 10.42 21.70 -7.01
N PRO A 74 10.73 22.79 -7.78
CA PRO A 74 9.90 23.38 -8.82
C PRO A 74 9.90 22.57 -10.13
N PRO A 75 9.05 22.87 -11.13
CA PRO A 75 8.14 24.01 -11.20
C PRO A 75 6.77 23.76 -10.52
N LEU A 76 6.45 22.51 -10.13
CA LEU A 76 5.18 22.22 -9.49
C LEU A 76 5.14 22.75 -8.06
N ALA A 77 3.96 23.20 -7.63
CA ALA A 77 3.69 23.38 -6.22
C ALA A 77 3.53 22.00 -5.52
N PRO A 78 3.83 21.89 -4.20
CA PRO A 78 3.75 20.61 -3.50
C PRO A 78 2.37 19.92 -3.58
N ASP A 79 1.28 20.68 -3.61
CA ASP A 79 -0.09 20.18 -3.76
C ASP A 79 -0.37 19.67 -5.18
N GLU A 80 0.19 20.30 -6.20
CA GLU A 80 0.11 19.82 -7.59
C GLU A 80 0.86 18.49 -7.75
N ALA A 81 2.05 18.38 -7.18
CA ALA A 81 2.84 17.15 -7.17
C ALA A 81 2.11 16.01 -6.42
N ALA A 82 1.50 16.30 -5.28
CA ALA A 82 0.68 15.35 -4.53
C ALA A 82 -0.57 14.94 -5.31
N SER A 83 -1.24 15.85 -5.99
CA SER A 83 -2.40 15.56 -6.85
C SER A 83 -2.04 14.62 -8.00
N LEU A 84 -0.90 14.84 -8.65
CA LEU A 84 -0.37 13.95 -9.70
C LEU A 84 -0.09 12.56 -9.12
N HIS A 85 0.63 12.48 -8.01
CA HIS A 85 0.92 11.21 -7.35
C HIS A 85 -0.36 10.45 -6.97
N GLY A 86 -1.34 11.10 -6.36
CA GLY A 86 -2.62 10.50 -6.04
C GLY A 86 -3.36 9.95 -7.27
N SER A 87 -3.25 10.64 -8.40
CA SER A 87 -3.83 10.18 -9.67
C SER A 87 -3.14 8.93 -10.21
N LEU A 88 -1.81 8.88 -10.13
CA LEU A 88 -1.00 7.71 -10.50
C LEU A 88 -1.38 6.48 -9.65
N VAL A 89 -1.49 6.63 -8.33
CA VAL A 89 -1.92 5.55 -7.42
C VAL A 89 -3.31 5.05 -7.78
N MET A 90 -4.28 5.95 -7.96
CA MET A 90 -5.65 5.57 -8.31
C MET A 90 -5.72 4.83 -9.65
N ASP A 91 -4.98 5.31 -10.66
CA ASP A 91 -4.95 4.67 -11.97
C ASP A 91 -4.23 3.31 -11.93
N ALA A 92 -3.18 3.15 -11.14
CA ALA A 92 -2.52 1.86 -10.92
C ALA A 92 -3.48 0.82 -10.32
N VAL A 93 -4.25 1.20 -9.31
CA VAL A 93 -5.29 0.35 -8.72
C VAL A 93 -6.37 -0.01 -9.75
N GLU A 94 -6.89 0.95 -10.49
CA GLU A 94 -7.94 0.69 -11.48
C GLU A 94 -7.49 -0.26 -12.59
N ARG A 95 -6.25 -0.15 -13.06
CA ARG A 95 -5.69 -1.03 -14.10
C ARG A 95 -5.52 -2.46 -13.62
N THR A 96 -5.00 -2.64 -12.41
CA THR A 96 -4.79 -3.99 -11.87
C THR A 96 -6.10 -4.75 -11.64
N ARG A 97 -7.21 -4.06 -11.37
CA ARG A 97 -8.53 -4.69 -11.20
C ARG A 97 -9.06 -5.42 -12.43
N SER A 98 -8.58 -5.09 -13.61
CA SER A 98 -8.94 -5.80 -14.86
C SER A 98 -8.24 -7.16 -14.98
N LEU A 99 -7.21 -7.44 -14.19
CA LEU A 99 -6.47 -8.68 -14.20
C LEU A 99 -7.28 -9.79 -13.52
N ARG A 100 -7.26 -10.98 -14.10
CA ARG A 100 -8.00 -12.13 -13.59
C ARG A 100 -7.05 -13.19 -13.04
N GLY A 101 -7.52 -13.94 -12.02
CA GLY A 101 -6.76 -15.03 -11.41
C GLY A 101 -5.61 -14.54 -10.52
N VAL A 102 -5.72 -13.32 -10.00
CA VAL A 102 -4.79 -12.71 -9.06
C VAL A 102 -5.56 -11.97 -7.96
N ASP A 103 -5.02 -11.96 -6.76
CA ASP A 103 -5.46 -11.07 -5.69
C ASP A 103 -4.62 -9.79 -5.70
N ILE A 104 -5.24 -8.66 -5.35
CA ILE A 104 -4.61 -7.35 -5.40
C ILE A 104 -4.50 -6.81 -3.98
N PHE A 105 -3.29 -6.42 -3.63
CA PHE A 105 -2.93 -5.77 -2.37
C PHE A 105 -2.41 -4.36 -2.66
N LEU A 106 -2.75 -3.43 -1.80
CA LEU A 106 -2.14 -2.10 -1.76
C LEU A 106 -1.31 -2.00 -0.48
N ALA A 107 0.00 -2.00 -0.63
CA ALA A 107 0.94 -1.82 0.46
C ALA A 107 1.16 -0.33 0.70
N CYS A 108 0.73 0.15 1.86
CA CYS A 108 0.52 1.54 2.19
C CYS A 108 1.67 2.13 3.01
N SER A 109 2.13 3.34 2.65
CA SER A 109 3.02 4.17 3.46
C SER A 109 2.38 5.56 3.62
N PRO A 110 2.30 6.14 4.84
CA PRO A 110 2.89 5.70 6.10
C PRO A 110 2.14 4.53 6.78
N GLY A 111 0.90 4.21 6.39
CA GLY A 111 0.12 3.13 6.97
C GLY A 111 -1.23 2.97 6.28
N MET A 112 -1.81 1.79 6.40
CA MET A 112 -3.09 1.44 5.76
C MET A 112 -4.31 2.18 6.34
N ASP A 113 -4.19 2.78 7.53
CA ASP A 113 -5.21 3.58 8.19
C ASP A 113 -5.35 4.99 7.62
N HIS A 114 -4.42 5.42 6.76
CA HIS A 114 -4.47 6.73 6.13
C HIS A 114 -5.77 6.90 5.31
N PRO A 115 -6.54 8.04 5.46
CA PRO A 115 -7.85 8.24 4.85
C PRO A 115 -7.90 8.04 3.33
N PHE A 116 -6.83 8.39 2.63
CA PHE A 116 -6.70 8.18 1.19
C PHE A 116 -6.82 6.70 0.83
N PHE A 117 -6.09 5.82 1.53
CA PHE A 117 -6.09 4.38 1.27
C PHE A 117 -7.41 3.73 1.68
N GLN A 118 -7.97 4.13 2.82
CA GLN A 118 -9.28 3.66 3.28
C GLN A 118 -10.38 3.97 2.25
N THR A 119 -10.40 5.20 1.73
CA THR A 119 -11.33 5.61 0.67
C THR A 119 -11.14 4.77 -0.59
N LEU A 120 -9.89 4.54 -0.99
CA LEU A 120 -9.54 3.77 -2.17
C LEU A 120 -9.96 2.30 -2.03
N ALA A 121 -9.72 1.70 -0.86
CA ALA A 121 -10.10 0.33 -0.54
C ALA A 121 -11.62 0.14 -0.56
N ALA A 122 -12.36 1.03 0.08
CA ALA A 122 -13.82 0.99 0.10
C ALA A 122 -14.42 1.09 -1.33
N ARG A 123 -13.85 1.96 -2.17
CA ARG A 123 -14.33 2.18 -3.55
C ARG A 123 -13.99 1.00 -4.48
N HIS A 124 -12.82 0.40 -4.33
CA HIS A 124 -12.29 -0.57 -5.27
C HIS A 124 -12.27 -2.02 -4.74
N ARG A 125 -12.63 -2.24 -3.47
CA ARG A 125 -12.64 -3.56 -2.81
C ARG A 125 -11.28 -4.26 -2.92
N ILE A 126 -10.20 -3.51 -2.72
CA ILE A 126 -8.83 -4.01 -2.66
C ILE A 126 -8.42 -4.23 -1.21
N ARG A 127 -7.44 -5.10 -0.99
CA ARG A 127 -6.90 -5.38 0.34
C ARG A 127 -5.77 -4.41 0.64
N LEU A 128 -5.78 -3.84 1.84
CA LEU A 128 -4.70 -2.99 2.32
C LEU A 128 -3.74 -3.79 3.18
N CYS A 129 -2.49 -3.40 3.18
CA CYS A 129 -1.46 -3.83 4.13
C CYS A 129 -0.44 -2.71 4.31
N ASP A 130 0.31 -2.76 5.42
CA ASP A 130 1.37 -1.81 5.66
C ASP A 130 2.65 -2.20 4.92
N GLN A 131 3.47 -1.22 4.58
CA GLN A 131 4.85 -1.46 4.20
C GLN A 131 5.67 -1.63 5.48
N VAL A 132 6.22 -2.82 5.70
CA VAL A 132 6.94 -3.18 6.92
C VAL A 132 8.42 -3.41 6.61
N GLY A 133 9.29 -2.61 7.20
CA GLY A 133 10.75 -2.66 7.01
C GLY A 133 11.42 -1.33 7.33
N ALA A 134 12.71 -1.34 7.54
CA ALA A 134 13.51 -0.13 7.81
C ALA A 134 13.92 0.59 6.52
N ASP A 135 13.93 -0.11 5.39
CA ASP A 135 14.24 0.43 4.08
C ASP A 135 13.32 -0.20 3.01
N LEU A 136 13.42 0.29 1.78
CA LEU A 136 12.59 -0.18 0.66
C LEU A 136 12.79 -1.68 0.39
N GLY A 137 14.02 -2.19 0.50
CA GLY A 137 14.31 -3.60 0.27
C GLY A 137 13.64 -4.50 1.29
N GLN A 138 13.73 -4.17 2.57
CA GLN A 138 13.06 -4.90 3.64
C GLN A 138 11.53 -4.86 3.48
N CYS A 139 10.98 -3.71 3.07
CA CYS A 139 9.54 -3.60 2.79
C CYS A 139 9.13 -4.53 1.63
N MET A 140 9.91 -4.59 0.56
CA MET A 140 9.63 -5.46 -0.59
C MET A 140 9.76 -6.94 -0.24
N ASP A 141 10.83 -7.33 0.45
CA ASP A 141 11.04 -8.69 0.92
C ASP A 141 9.91 -9.15 1.85
N HIS A 142 9.56 -8.33 2.84
CA HIS A 142 8.45 -8.62 3.75
C HIS A 142 7.13 -8.84 2.99
N ALA A 143 6.81 -7.96 2.04
CA ALA A 143 5.56 -8.04 1.29
C ALA A 143 5.49 -9.29 0.40
N LEU A 144 6.58 -9.64 -0.30
CA LEU A 144 6.67 -10.85 -1.11
C LEU A 144 6.61 -12.12 -0.24
N THR A 145 7.40 -12.16 0.84
CA THR A 145 7.40 -13.28 1.79
C THR A 145 6.02 -13.48 2.42
N ALA A 146 5.33 -12.40 2.79
CA ALA A 146 3.96 -12.47 3.30
C ALA A 146 2.97 -13.06 2.28
N ALA A 147 3.16 -12.79 0.99
CA ALA A 147 2.36 -13.42 -0.06
C ALA A 147 2.63 -14.92 -0.16
N PHE A 148 3.89 -15.34 -0.15
CA PHE A 148 4.24 -16.76 -0.22
C PHE A 148 3.77 -17.54 1.02
N ASN A 149 3.88 -16.96 2.21
CA ASN A 149 3.37 -17.56 3.45
C ASN A 149 1.85 -17.76 3.43
N ARG A 150 1.14 -17.03 2.56
CA ARG A 150 -0.30 -17.21 2.30
C ARG A 150 -0.60 -18.22 1.19
N GLY A 151 0.42 -18.86 0.61
CA GLY A 151 0.25 -19.89 -0.42
C GLY A 151 0.09 -19.38 -1.85
N TYR A 152 0.39 -18.10 -2.13
CA TYR A 152 0.43 -17.63 -3.52
C TYR A 152 1.57 -18.29 -4.29
N ALA A 153 1.30 -18.78 -5.50
CA ALA A 153 2.28 -19.47 -6.34
C ALA A 153 3.30 -18.50 -6.97
N HIS A 154 2.97 -17.24 -7.08
CA HIS A 154 3.83 -16.15 -7.52
C HIS A 154 3.31 -14.83 -6.99
N ALA A 155 4.19 -13.87 -6.78
CA ALA A 155 3.85 -12.52 -6.39
C ALA A 155 4.59 -11.51 -7.28
N LEU A 156 3.87 -10.46 -7.69
CA LEU A 156 4.41 -9.33 -8.43
C LEU A 156 4.22 -8.07 -7.58
N LEU A 157 5.31 -7.38 -7.29
CA LEU A 157 5.30 -6.10 -6.60
C LEU A 157 5.57 -5.00 -7.61
N VAL A 158 4.77 -3.93 -7.60
CA VAL A 158 4.87 -2.84 -8.57
C VAL A 158 4.81 -1.49 -7.87
N GLY A 159 5.58 -0.53 -8.39
CA GLY A 159 5.44 0.89 -8.07
C GLY A 159 4.25 1.53 -8.79
N THR A 160 4.01 2.80 -8.49
CA THR A 160 2.91 3.59 -9.09
C THR A 160 3.37 4.63 -10.11
N ASP A 161 4.67 4.81 -10.27
CA ASP A 161 5.27 5.92 -11.02
C ASP A 161 5.29 5.74 -12.54
N ILE A 162 4.87 4.55 -13.03
CA ILE A 162 4.74 4.26 -14.47
C ILE A 162 3.27 4.46 -14.91
N PRO A 163 2.95 5.56 -15.59
CA PRO A 163 1.57 5.89 -15.92
C PRO A 163 0.94 5.00 -16.99
N ASN A 164 1.74 4.31 -17.81
CA ASN A 164 1.29 3.45 -18.89
C ASN A 164 1.44 1.94 -18.61
N LEU A 165 1.72 1.56 -17.36
CA LEU A 165 1.84 0.15 -16.97
C LEU A 165 0.50 -0.57 -17.25
N ALA A 166 0.51 -1.47 -18.23
CA ALA A 166 -0.68 -2.14 -18.74
C ALA A 166 -0.70 -3.63 -18.40
N ALA A 167 -1.84 -4.30 -18.62
CA ALA A 167 -2.02 -5.74 -18.37
C ALA A 167 -0.93 -6.62 -19.02
N ARG A 168 -0.41 -6.20 -20.19
CA ARG A 168 0.68 -6.93 -20.90
C ARG A 168 1.94 -7.10 -20.05
N HIS A 169 2.31 -6.11 -19.20
CA HIS A 169 3.49 -6.18 -18.34
C HIS A 169 3.34 -7.27 -17.29
N TYR A 170 2.17 -7.34 -16.65
CA TYR A 170 1.85 -8.39 -15.67
C TYR A 170 1.81 -9.77 -16.32
N GLN A 171 1.21 -9.88 -17.52
CA GLN A 171 1.15 -11.14 -18.28
C GLN A 171 2.55 -11.59 -18.69
N ARG A 172 3.38 -10.67 -19.17
CA ARG A 172 4.78 -10.96 -19.53
C ARG A 172 5.61 -11.37 -18.33
N ALA A 173 5.48 -10.68 -17.20
CA ALA A 173 6.14 -11.04 -15.94
C ALA A 173 5.75 -12.46 -15.50
N LYS A 174 4.44 -12.77 -15.50
CA LYS A 174 3.94 -14.11 -15.17
C LYS A 174 4.48 -15.18 -16.13
N ALA A 175 4.57 -14.88 -17.43
CA ALA A 175 5.11 -15.81 -18.42
C ALA A 175 6.61 -16.07 -18.19
N LEU A 176 7.40 -15.04 -17.89
CA LEU A 176 8.82 -15.18 -17.58
C LEU A 176 9.05 -16.02 -16.32
N LEU A 177 8.21 -15.85 -15.28
CA LEU A 177 8.31 -16.65 -14.05
C LEU A 177 8.09 -18.17 -14.26
N GLN A 178 7.62 -18.62 -15.42
CA GLN A 178 7.58 -20.05 -15.70
C GLN A 178 8.99 -20.65 -15.85
N THR A 179 9.96 -19.86 -16.31
CA THR A 179 11.33 -20.30 -16.62
C THR A 179 12.41 -19.59 -15.80
N THR A 180 12.04 -18.57 -14.99
CA THR A 180 12.96 -17.79 -14.15
C THR A 180 12.51 -17.84 -12.70
N ASP A 181 13.39 -17.49 -11.77
CA ASP A 181 13.09 -17.39 -10.34
C ASP A 181 12.58 -16.01 -9.97
N VAL A 182 13.14 -15.01 -10.64
CA VAL A 182 12.85 -13.58 -10.45
C VAL A 182 12.58 -12.92 -11.80
N VAL A 183 11.71 -11.93 -11.81
CA VAL A 183 11.50 -11.01 -12.95
C VAL A 183 11.66 -9.59 -12.46
N LEU A 184 12.46 -8.79 -13.18
CA LEU A 184 12.61 -7.37 -12.93
C LEU A 184 12.10 -6.59 -14.16
N GLY A 185 11.36 -5.50 -13.90
CA GLY A 185 10.98 -4.52 -14.91
C GLY A 185 11.82 -3.26 -14.73
N PRO A 186 12.87 -3.04 -15.55
CA PRO A 186 13.79 -1.93 -15.39
C PRO A 186 13.12 -0.56 -15.57
N THR A 187 13.65 0.46 -14.89
CA THR A 187 13.41 1.88 -15.20
C THR A 187 14.65 2.50 -15.87
N GLU A 188 14.44 3.57 -16.63
CA GLU A 188 15.53 4.25 -17.35
C GLU A 188 16.56 4.88 -16.39
N ASP A 189 16.17 5.19 -15.17
CA ASP A 189 17.02 5.76 -14.11
C ASP A 189 17.91 4.73 -13.39
N GLY A 190 17.86 3.44 -13.76
CA GLY A 190 18.64 2.35 -13.17
C GLY A 190 17.97 1.64 -11.98
N GLY A 191 16.71 1.94 -11.71
CA GLY A 191 15.85 1.20 -10.79
C GLY A 191 15.04 0.10 -11.47
N TYR A 192 13.92 -0.26 -10.86
CA TYR A 192 12.90 -1.13 -11.46
C TYR A 192 11.50 -0.76 -10.97
N TYR A 193 10.53 -0.80 -11.89
CA TYR A 193 9.12 -0.54 -11.62
C TYR A 193 8.34 -1.78 -11.17
N LEU A 194 8.91 -2.96 -11.40
CA LEU A 194 8.31 -4.24 -11.08
C LEU A 194 9.38 -5.21 -10.60
N VAL A 195 9.08 -5.93 -9.52
CA VAL A 195 9.78 -7.14 -9.12
C VAL A 195 8.78 -8.27 -8.95
N GLY A 196 9.07 -9.43 -9.52
CA GLY A 196 8.26 -10.65 -9.40
C GLY A 196 9.08 -11.83 -8.98
N ALA A 197 8.49 -12.73 -8.18
CA ALA A 197 9.12 -13.97 -7.74
C ALA A 197 8.08 -15.10 -7.62
N LYS A 198 8.57 -16.35 -7.53
CA LYS A 198 7.76 -17.55 -7.27
C LYS A 198 8.06 -18.23 -5.92
N HIS A 199 9.01 -17.69 -5.18
CA HIS A 199 9.37 -18.06 -3.80
C HIS A 199 10.05 -16.86 -3.13
N PRO A 200 10.25 -16.85 -1.79
CA PRO A 200 11.02 -15.81 -1.12
C PRO A 200 12.43 -15.68 -1.70
N VAL A 201 12.88 -14.43 -1.88
CA VAL A 201 14.19 -14.10 -2.49
C VAL A 201 14.87 -12.96 -1.71
N PRO A 202 15.11 -13.13 -0.39
CA PRO A 202 15.65 -12.05 0.45
C PRO A 202 17.02 -11.57 -0.03
N GLU A 203 17.81 -12.45 -0.68
CA GLU A 203 19.13 -12.13 -1.22
C GLU A 203 19.06 -11.00 -2.27
N LEU A 204 17.97 -10.93 -3.02
CA LEU A 204 17.76 -9.92 -4.07
C LEU A 204 17.80 -8.47 -3.52
N PHE A 205 17.41 -8.31 -2.26
CA PHE A 205 17.23 -7.00 -1.62
C PHE A 205 18.35 -6.66 -0.62
N ALA A 206 19.28 -7.59 -0.39
CA ALA A 206 20.34 -7.41 0.61
C ALA A 206 21.43 -6.44 0.14
N ASP A 207 21.79 -5.48 0.99
CA ASP A 207 22.86 -4.50 0.75
C ASP A 207 22.74 -3.76 -0.60
N ILE A 208 21.54 -3.29 -0.91
CA ILE A 208 21.27 -2.47 -2.09
C ILE A 208 21.32 -0.99 -1.71
N SER A 209 21.99 -0.19 -2.53
CA SER A 209 22.03 1.27 -2.39
C SER A 209 20.74 1.87 -2.98
N TRP A 210 19.65 1.84 -2.20
CA TRP A 210 18.35 2.33 -2.63
C TRP A 210 18.38 3.79 -3.03
N SER A 211 17.50 4.18 -3.97
CA SER A 211 17.38 5.55 -4.52
C SER A 211 18.61 6.02 -5.29
N THR A 212 19.35 5.10 -5.90
CA THR A 212 20.48 5.37 -6.80
C THR A 212 20.28 4.69 -8.14
N GLY A 213 21.02 5.13 -9.18
CA GLY A 213 21.03 4.49 -10.49
C GLY A 213 21.65 3.08 -10.54
N GLU A 214 22.14 2.57 -9.40
CA GLU A 214 22.83 1.28 -9.30
C GLU A 214 21.89 0.13 -8.83
N VAL A 215 20.64 0.44 -8.47
CA VAL A 215 19.71 -0.52 -7.84
C VAL A 215 19.55 -1.78 -8.70
N LEU A 216 19.24 -1.64 -9.97
CA LEU A 216 19.05 -2.77 -10.89
C LEU A 216 20.33 -3.62 -11.02
N ALA A 217 21.49 -2.95 -11.20
CA ALA A 217 22.77 -3.64 -11.35
C ALA A 217 23.15 -4.42 -10.08
N GLN A 218 22.95 -3.81 -8.91
CA GLN A 218 23.22 -4.44 -7.62
C GLN A 218 22.28 -5.61 -7.36
N SER A 219 20.96 -5.45 -7.59
CA SER A 219 19.99 -6.53 -7.42
C SER A 219 20.29 -7.71 -8.33
N ARG A 220 20.67 -7.47 -9.59
CA ARG A 220 21.09 -8.55 -10.50
C ARG A 220 22.35 -9.27 -10.01
N ALA A 221 23.35 -8.52 -9.56
CA ALA A 221 24.57 -9.14 -9.00
C ALA A 221 24.28 -9.96 -7.73
N ARG A 222 23.30 -9.58 -6.93
CA ARG A 222 22.84 -10.39 -5.77
C ARG A 222 22.14 -11.67 -6.24
N ALA A 223 21.24 -11.56 -7.21
CA ALA A 223 20.56 -12.71 -7.79
C ALA A 223 21.57 -13.72 -8.38
N ASP A 224 22.55 -13.24 -9.16
CA ASP A 224 23.60 -14.07 -9.74
C ASP A 224 24.42 -14.83 -8.67
N ARG A 225 24.78 -14.16 -7.57
CA ARG A 225 25.49 -14.79 -6.45
C ARG A 225 24.66 -15.86 -5.72
N ALA A 226 23.33 -15.66 -5.68
CA ALA A 226 22.39 -16.59 -5.10
C ALA A 226 21.99 -17.72 -6.07
N GLY A 227 22.50 -17.72 -7.30
CA GLY A 227 22.16 -18.70 -8.33
C GLY A 227 20.73 -18.56 -8.87
N LEU A 228 20.11 -17.40 -8.69
CA LEU A 228 18.75 -17.13 -9.17
C LEU A 228 18.76 -16.75 -10.65
N VAL A 229 17.85 -17.33 -11.40
CA VAL A 229 17.65 -16.99 -12.82
C VAL A 229 16.74 -15.77 -12.91
N VAL A 230 17.25 -14.67 -13.49
CA VAL A 230 16.54 -13.39 -13.62
C VAL A 230 16.01 -13.20 -15.03
N GLY A 231 14.70 -12.97 -15.17
CA GLY A 231 14.06 -12.48 -16.39
C GLY A 231 13.92 -10.96 -16.37
N LEU A 232 14.07 -10.31 -17.51
CA LEU A 232 13.87 -8.87 -17.64
C LEU A 232 12.65 -8.58 -18.50
N LEU A 233 11.85 -7.61 -18.07
CA LEU A 233 10.85 -6.94 -18.89
C LEU A 233 11.49 -5.82 -19.71
N ASP A 234 10.72 -5.27 -20.63
CA ASP A 234 11.13 -4.06 -21.35
C ASP A 234 11.26 -2.88 -20.36
N PRO A 235 12.25 -2.01 -20.54
CA PRO A 235 12.38 -0.81 -19.73
C PRO A 235 11.20 0.15 -19.90
N GLU A 236 10.82 0.81 -18.84
CA GLU A 236 9.77 1.84 -18.86
C GLU A 236 10.32 3.12 -18.21
N ARG A 237 9.73 4.26 -18.61
CA ARG A 237 10.04 5.55 -18.00
C ARG A 237 9.10 5.83 -16.83
N ASP A 238 9.66 6.08 -15.68
CA ASP A 238 8.94 6.62 -14.51
C ASP A 238 8.78 8.15 -14.62
N LEU A 239 7.77 8.67 -13.96
CA LEU A 239 7.53 10.12 -13.87
C LEU A 239 8.06 10.65 -12.53
N ASP A 240 9.35 10.96 -12.46
CA ASP A 240 9.98 11.37 -11.21
C ASP A 240 10.36 12.87 -11.18
N THR A 241 10.63 13.43 -12.34
CA THR A 241 10.91 14.86 -12.54
C THR A 241 9.90 15.48 -13.51
N PHE A 242 9.84 16.81 -13.54
CA PHE A 242 8.98 17.49 -14.51
C PHE A 242 9.47 17.33 -15.96
N ASP A 243 10.76 17.07 -16.16
CA ASP A 243 11.31 16.76 -17.49
C ASP A 243 10.89 15.37 -17.96
N ASP A 244 10.71 14.39 -17.05
CA ASP A 244 10.12 13.09 -17.40
C ASP A 244 8.68 13.26 -17.89
N VAL A 245 7.90 14.14 -17.25
CA VAL A 245 6.55 14.50 -17.73
C VAL A 245 6.59 15.06 -19.13
N ARG A 246 7.53 15.99 -19.40
CA ARG A 246 7.70 16.59 -20.73
C ARG A 246 8.11 15.56 -21.78
N ALA A 247 9.07 14.68 -21.44
CA ALA A 247 9.53 13.62 -22.32
C ALA A 247 8.41 12.61 -22.60
N PHE A 248 7.72 12.15 -21.56
CA PHE A 248 6.62 11.21 -21.67
C PHE A 248 5.48 11.72 -22.59
N LEU A 249 5.10 13.00 -22.48
CA LEU A 249 4.05 13.58 -23.31
C LEU A 249 4.49 13.86 -24.77
N ARG A 250 5.78 13.95 -25.05
CA ARG A 250 6.29 14.05 -26.42
C ARG A 250 6.22 12.73 -27.18
N GLU A 251 6.30 11.63 -26.48
CA GLU A 251 6.20 10.29 -27.07
C GLU A 251 4.77 10.01 -27.48
N ASP A 252 4.54 9.62 -28.75
CA ASP A 252 3.19 9.28 -29.25
C ASP A 252 2.53 8.14 -28.47
N ALA A 253 3.33 7.20 -27.96
CA ALA A 253 2.89 6.10 -27.13
C ALA A 253 2.28 6.56 -25.80
N GLY A 254 2.87 7.58 -25.14
CA GLY A 254 2.38 8.13 -23.89
C GLY A 254 0.99 8.75 -24.00
N ARG A 255 0.71 9.43 -25.11
CA ARG A 255 -0.60 10.08 -25.36
C ARG A 255 -1.73 9.10 -25.58
N LYS A 256 -1.47 7.94 -26.19
CA LYS A 256 -2.47 6.93 -26.56
C LYS A 256 -2.88 6.02 -25.43
N THR A 257 -2.02 5.87 -24.41
CA THR A 257 -2.20 4.88 -23.33
C THR A 257 -2.47 5.49 -21.97
N LEU A 258 -2.47 6.84 -21.87
CA LEU A 258 -2.69 7.53 -20.59
C LEU A 258 -4.09 7.22 -20.03
N PRO A 259 -4.16 6.77 -18.78
CA PRO A 259 -5.42 6.74 -18.05
C PRO A 259 -6.02 8.14 -17.97
N THR A 260 -7.33 8.24 -18.09
CA THR A 260 -8.03 9.53 -18.18
C THR A 260 -7.72 10.47 -17.02
N ARG A 261 -7.56 9.93 -15.79
CA ARG A 261 -7.30 10.74 -14.58
C ARG A 261 -5.90 11.34 -14.60
N THR A 262 -4.87 10.51 -14.70
CA THR A 262 -3.48 10.99 -14.80
C THR A 262 -3.29 11.86 -16.03
N GLY A 263 -3.86 11.49 -17.17
CA GLY A 263 -3.80 12.28 -18.40
C GLY A 263 -4.36 13.68 -18.26
N ASN A 264 -5.50 13.84 -17.59
CA ASN A 264 -6.11 15.16 -17.33
C ASN A 264 -5.23 16.02 -16.41
N VAL A 265 -4.66 15.43 -15.36
CA VAL A 265 -3.74 16.15 -14.46
C VAL A 265 -2.49 16.58 -15.21
N LEU A 266 -1.83 15.68 -15.96
CA LEU A 266 -0.64 16.01 -16.73
C LEU A 266 -0.91 17.11 -17.78
N HIS A 267 -2.06 17.05 -18.46
CA HIS A 267 -2.44 18.09 -19.41
C HIS A 267 -2.58 19.47 -18.73
N THR A 268 -3.23 19.50 -17.57
CA THR A 268 -3.37 20.72 -16.78
C THR A 268 -2.02 21.28 -16.33
N LEU A 269 -1.13 20.42 -15.84
CA LEU A 269 0.20 20.81 -15.36
C LEU A 269 1.07 21.36 -16.49
N ILE A 270 1.04 20.72 -17.67
CA ILE A 270 1.79 21.22 -18.84
C ILE A 270 1.23 22.56 -19.34
N GLN A 271 -0.07 22.77 -19.30
CA GLN A 271 -0.64 24.09 -19.65
C GLN A 271 -0.18 25.19 -18.69
N ARG A 272 -0.04 24.89 -17.40
CA ARG A 272 0.39 25.88 -16.39
C ARG A 272 1.90 26.12 -16.40
N HIS A 273 2.70 25.09 -16.53
CA HIS A 273 4.14 25.12 -16.27
C HIS A 273 4.99 24.79 -17.51
N GLY A 274 4.39 24.39 -18.62
CA GLY A 274 5.10 23.92 -19.82
C GLY A 274 6.02 24.95 -20.49
N ASN A 275 5.77 26.25 -20.28
CA ASN A 275 6.57 27.35 -20.80
C ASN A 275 7.60 27.88 -19.79
N SER A 276 7.66 27.34 -18.59
CA SER A 276 8.68 27.69 -17.61
C SER A 276 9.98 27.03 -18.03
N SER A 277 10.93 27.82 -18.53
CA SER A 277 12.32 27.36 -18.72
C SER A 277 12.92 27.08 -17.34
N PRO A 278 13.75 26.05 -17.17
CA PRO A 278 14.55 25.91 -15.95
C PRO A 278 15.49 27.13 -15.84
N GLU A 279 15.41 27.85 -14.72
CA GLU A 279 16.41 28.85 -14.32
C GLU A 279 17.73 28.17 -13.97
#